data_0080d15516a61fa00a69b226b2ead76b
#
_entry.id   0080d15516a61fa00a69b226b2ead76b
#
_cell.length_a   1.000
_cell.length_b   1.000
_cell.length_c   1.000
_cell.angle_alpha   90.00
_cell.angle_beta   90.00
_cell.angle_gamma   90.00
#
_symmetry.space_group_name_H-M   'P 1'
#
loop_
_entity.id
_entity.type
_entity.pdbx_description
1 polymer ?
#
loop_
_entity_poly.entity_id
_entity_poly.type
_entity_poly.pdbx_seq_one_letter_code
_entity_poly.pdbx_strand_id
1 'polypeptide(L)'
;MSLLKVVGLKKSFDGLRAVDGLSFEVTQGEVLALLGPNGSGKTTAMNLISGALRADAGEVWLGEQSITGLPAHRIARLGVARTFQLVRVLGGMSCIENVEAGLAFRRDHRFGAGARNEAIALLTRVGLAGSADVLARELTYIDQKRLELARALALRPQVLLLDEWLAGLNPTELQQGIKRIRELRTQGLTIVLIEHVMDAVRALCDRCVVMASGAKLAEGDTRSVLARDEVIAAYLGAPYA
;
A
#
# COMPACT_ATOMS: atom_id res chain seq x y z
N MET A 1 19.99 0.73 1.91
CA MET A 1 19.72 -0.01 3.16
C MET A 1 18.27 -0.51 3.11
N SER A 2 18.01 -1.71 3.63
CA SER A 2 16.64 -2.25 3.73
C SER A 2 15.86 -1.41 4.73
N LEU A 3 14.68 -0.89 4.32
CA LEU A 3 13.79 -0.10 5.18
C LEU A 3 12.65 -0.94 5.75
N LEU A 4 12.05 -1.80 4.93
CA LEU A 4 11.05 -2.76 5.39
C LEU A 4 11.57 -4.17 5.18
N LYS A 5 11.54 -4.99 6.21
CA LYS A 5 11.97 -6.39 6.15
C LYS A 5 10.88 -7.29 6.70
N VAL A 6 10.51 -8.29 5.92
CA VAL A 6 9.54 -9.33 6.26
C VAL A 6 10.29 -10.65 6.29
N VAL A 7 10.19 -11.40 7.40
CA VAL A 7 10.97 -12.62 7.62
C VAL A 7 10.05 -13.76 8.06
N GLY A 8 9.91 -14.78 7.24
CA GLY A 8 9.22 -16.02 7.59
C GLY A 8 7.76 -15.85 8.01
N LEU A 9 7.07 -14.82 7.46
CA LEU A 9 5.73 -14.43 7.90
C LEU A 9 4.72 -15.53 7.60
N LYS A 10 3.92 -15.92 8.61
CA LYS A 10 2.91 -16.99 8.49
C LYS A 10 1.56 -16.53 9.02
N LYS A 11 0.50 -16.98 8.33
CA LYS A 11 -0.89 -16.81 8.77
C LYS A 11 -1.77 -17.93 8.24
N SER A 12 -2.53 -18.53 9.14
CA SER A 12 -3.54 -19.53 8.80
C SER A 12 -4.91 -19.09 9.28
N PHE A 13 -5.96 -19.50 8.56
CA PHE A 13 -7.36 -19.33 8.92
C PHE A 13 -8.05 -20.70 8.77
N ASP A 14 -8.62 -21.23 9.83
CA ASP A 14 -9.36 -22.50 9.85
C ASP A 14 -8.64 -23.63 9.10
N GLY A 15 -7.31 -23.73 9.30
CA GLY A 15 -6.46 -24.73 8.65
C GLY A 15 -5.93 -24.36 7.27
N LEU A 16 -6.45 -23.32 6.61
CA LEU A 16 -5.93 -22.82 5.34
C LEU A 16 -4.75 -21.89 5.59
N ARG A 17 -3.57 -22.20 5.05
CA ARG A 17 -2.39 -21.34 5.10
C ARG A 17 -2.50 -20.22 4.08
N ALA A 18 -2.97 -19.04 4.52
CA ALA A 18 -3.09 -17.86 3.66
C ALA A 18 -1.73 -17.19 3.37
N VAL A 19 -0.79 -17.27 4.32
CA VAL A 19 0.63 -16.87 4.13
C VAL A 19 1.50 -17.93 4.80
N ASP A 20 2.48 -18.47 4.08
CA ASP A 20 3.37 -19.53 4.55
C ASP A 20 4.84 -19.20 4.29
N GLY A 21 5.51 -18.64 5.27
CA GLY A 21 6.94 -18.38 5.27
C GLY A 21 7.38 -17.23 4.35
N LEU A 22 6.51 -16.25 4.10
CA LEU A 22 6.82 -15.11 3.23
C LEU A 22 7.99 -14.29 3.78
N SER A 23 9.02 -14.10 2.94
CA SER A 23 10.19 -13.28 3.25
C SER A 23 10.56 -12.42 2.07
N PHE A 24 10.75 -11.12 2.30
CA PHE A 24 11.27 -10.15 1.32
C PHE A 24 11.74 -8.88 2.03
N GLU A 25 12.51 -8.08 1.32
CA GLU A 25 13.00 -6.79 1.81
C GLU A 25 12.66 -5.68 0.81
N VAL A 26 12.46 -4.47 1.30
CA VAL A 26 12.23 -3.27 0.49
C VAL A 26 13.26 -2.22 0.85
N THR A 27 13.98 -1.73 -0.15
CA THR A 27 14.99 -0.70 0.01
C THR A 27 14.33 0.68 0.13
N GLN A 28 14.95 1.58 0.87
CA GLN A 28 14.46 2.96 0.98
C GLN A 28 14.32 3.63 -0.39
N GLY A 29 13.16 4.24 -0.66
CA GLY A 29 12.85 4.90 -1.94
C GLY A 29 12.49 3.93 -3.08
N GLU A 30 12.41 2.63 -2.82
CA GLU A 30 12.00 1.62 -3.78
C GLU A 30 10.47 1.58 -3.93
N VAL A 31 10.00 1.25 -5.13
CA VAL A 31 8.62 0.78 -5.36
C VAL A 31 8.69 -0.72 -5.66
N LEU A 32 8.29 -1.54 -4.70
CA LEU A 32 8.21 -2.99 -4.83
C LEU A 32 6.78 -3.40 -5.17
N ALA A 33 6.60 -4.23 -6.21
CA ALA A 33 5.31 -4.86 -6.48
C ALA A 33 5.19 -6.19 -5.71
N LEU A 34 4.05 -6.38 -5.02
CA LEU A 34 3.65 -7.66 -4.48
C LEU A 34 2.54 -8.24 -5.37
N LEU A 35 2.89 -9.24 -6.16
CA LEU A 35 2.09 -9.79 -7.26
C LEU A 35 1.63 -11.22 -6.97
N GLY A 36 0.72 -11.73 -7.80
CA GLY A 36 0.23 -13.10 -7.75
C GLY A 36 -1.26 -13.21 -8.06
N PRO A 37 -1.77 -14.40 -8.35
CA PRO A 37 -3.19 -14.62 -8.64
C PRO A 37 -4.08 -14.27 -7.45
N ASN A 38 -5.40 -14.23 -7.68
CA ASN A 38 -6.37 -14.06 -6.61
C ASN A 38 -6.26 -15.21 -5.61
N GLY A 39 -6.38 -14.90 -4.31
CA GLY A 39 -6.21 -15.91 -3.26
C GLY A 39 -4.76 -16.28 -2.92
N SER A 40 -3.75 -15.70 -3.57
CA SER A 40 -2.34 -16.02 -3.27
C SER A 40 -1.81 -15.49 -1.95
N GLY A 41 -2.60 -14.71 -1.20
CA GLY A 41 -2.22 -14.21 0.14
C GLY A 41 -1.71 -12.76 0.20
N LYS A 42 -1.68 -12.01 -0.90
CA LYS A 42 -1.15 -10.64 -0.97
C LYS A 42 -1.80 -9.68 0.03
N THR A 43 -3.13 -9.58 0.01
CA THR A 43 -3.89 -8.72 0.94
C THR A 43 -3.71 -9.17 2.39
N THR A 44 -3.59 -10.48 2.63
CA THR A 44 -3.26 -11.01 3.97
C THR A 44 -1.87 -10.56 4.39
N ALA A 45 -0.87 -10.65 3.53
CA ALA A 45 0.48 -10.16 3.81
C ALA A 45 0.49 -8.65 4.14
N MET A 46 -0.22 -7.83 3.37
CA MET A 46 -0.40 -6.39 3.67
C MET A 46 -1.09 -6.15 5.02
N ASN A 47 -2.11 -6.97 5.35
CA ASN A 47 -2.80 -6.90 6.65
C ASN A 47 -1.86 -7.23 7.82
N LEU A 48 -0.96 -8.19 7.64
CA LEU A 48 0.05 -8.57 8.64
C LEU A 48 1.09 -7.46 8.82
N ILE A 49 1.61 -6.91 7.74
CA ILE A 49 2.61 -5.83 7.75
C ILE A 49 2.04 -4.56 8.40
N SER A 50 0.78 -4.21 8.09
CA SER A 50 0.12 -3.02 8.65
C SER A 50 -0.47 -3.20 10.05
N GLY A 51 -0.39 -4.41 10.64
CA GLY A 51 -0.95 -4.72 11.95
C GLY A 51 -2.48 -4.79 12.00
N ALA A 52 -3.14 -4.87 10.83
CA ALA A 52 -4.58 -5.13 10.73
C ALA A 52 -4.92 -6.59 11.07
N LEU A 53 -3.95 -7.50 10.91
CA LEU A 53 -3.99 -8.89 11.35
C LEU A 53 -2.72 -9.20 12.15
N ARG A 54 -2.83 -10.12 13.10
CA ARG A 54 -1.68 -10.66 13.84
C ARG A 54 -1.14 -11.88 13.11
N ALA A 55 0.18 -11.91 12.92
CA ALA A 55 0.88 -13.07 12.38
C ALA A 55 0.88 -14.24 13.39
N ASP A 56 0.87 -15.45 12.86
CA ASP A 56 1.01 -16.67 13.67
C ASP A 56 2.50 -16.98 13.92
N ALA A 57 3.38 -16.59 12.97
CA ALA A 57 4.84 -16.66 13.09
C ALA A 57 5.51 -15.68 12.13
N GLY A 58 6.82 -15.50 12.31
CA GLY A 58 7.63 -14.60 11.50
C GLY A 58 7.69 -13.19 12.06
N GLU A 59 8.43 -12.32 11.38
CA GLU A 59 8.77 -11.00 11.88
C GLU A 59 8.61 -9.94 10.78
N VAL A 60 8.29 -8.70 11.21
CA VAL A 60 8.29 -7.51 10.36
C VAL A 60 9.11 -6.43 11.04
N TRP A 61 10.04 -5.84 10.28
CA TRP A 61 10.96 -4.81 10.75
C TRP A 61 10.82 -3.55 9.90
N LEU A 62 10.84 -2.40 10.55
CA LEU A 62 10.96 -1.09 9.92
C LEU A 62 12.30 -0.48 10.34
N GLY A 63 13.26 -0.45 9.41
CA GLY A 63 14.66 -0.19 9.76
C GLY A 63 15.16 -1.21 10.77
N GLU A 64 15.65 -0.73 11.91
CA GLU A 64 16.14 -1.55 13.02
C GLU A 64 15.06 -1.88 14.07
N GLN A 65 13.85 -1.36 13.90
CA GLN A 65 12.76 -1.54 14.85
C GLN A 65 11.82 -2.67 14.43
N SER A 66 11.65 -3.69 15.29
CA SER A 66 10.58 -4.68 15.10
C SER A 66 9.22 -4.03 15.30
N ILE A 67 8.34 -4.24 14.32
CA ILE A 67 6.94 -3.83 14.38
C ILE A 67 5.99 -5.04 14.46
N THR A 68 6.55 -6.23 14.62
CA THR A 68 5.83 -7.50 14.69
C THR A 68 4.81 -7.50 15.82
N GLY A 69 3.55 -7.81 15.49
CA GLY A 69 2.47 -7.93 16.47
C GLY A 69 2.02 -6.61 17.11
N LEU A 70 2.58 -5.48 16.72
CA LEU A 70 2.09 -4.18 17.16
C LEU A 70 0.71 -3.90 16.54
N PRO A 71 -0.18 -3.19 17.24
CA PRO A 71 -1.47 -2.78 16.69
C PRO A 71 -1.29 -1.73 15.59
N ALA A 72 -2.20 -1.72 14.60
CA ALA A 72 -2.13 -0.87 13.40
C ALA A 72 -1.86 0.61 13.69
N HIS A 73 -2.48 1.18 14.73
CA HIS A 73 -2.27 2.59 15.08
C HIS A 73 -0.83 2.89 15.55
N ARG A 74 -0.13 1.93 16.19
CA ARG A 74 1.29 2.08 16.54
C ARG A 74 2.18 1.97 15.31
N ILE A 75 1.90 0.99 14.44
CA ILE A 75 2.63 0.81 13.18
C ILE A 75 2.49 2.06 12.30
N ALA A 76 1.30 2.64 12.21
CA ALA A 76 1.07 3.88 11.49
C ALA A 76 1.91 5.05 12.06
N ARG A 77 1.98 5.20 13.38
CA ARG A 77 2.82 6.22 14.05
C ARG A 77 4.33 6.00 13.86
N LEU A 78 4.74 4.76 13.63
CA LEU A 78 6.15 4.43 13.34
C LEU A 78 6.52 4.71 11.88
N GLY A 79 5.53 4.92 11.01
CA GLY A 79 5.78 5.35 9.65
C GLY A 79 5.37 4.34 8.56
N VAL A 80 4.46 3.41 8.84
CA VAL A 80 3.85 2.56 7.80
C VAL A 80 2.39 2.96 7.64
N ALA A 81 2.05 3.63 6.53
CA ALA A 81 0.67 3.96 6.18
C ALA A 81 0.14 3.05 5.07
N ARG A 82 -1.17 2.97 4.94
CA ARG A 82 -1.83 2.11 3.98
C ARG A 82 -3.08 2.75 3.39
N THR A 83 -3.34 2.47 2.11
CA THR A 83 -4.69 2.55 1.51
C THR A 83 -5.34 1.17 1.50
N PHE A 84 -6.62 1.11 1.26
CA PHE A 84 -7.38 -0.14 1.27
C PHE A 84 -8.02 -0.39 -0.10
N GLN A 85 -8.17 -1.64 -0.48
CA GLN A 85 -8.83 -2.06 -1.72
C GLN A 85 -10.25 -1.47 -1.82
N LEU A 86 -11.04 -1.56 -0.75
CA LEU A 86 -12.27 -0.81 -0.59
C LEU A 86 -11.96 0.49 0.14
N VAL A 87 -12.17 1.61 -0.53
CA VAL A 87 -11.87 2.94 -0.01
C VAL A 87 -12.50 3.17 1.36
N ARG A 88 -11.71 3.66 2.30
CA ARG A 88 -12.15 3.94 3.69
C ARG A 88 -12.00 5.41 4.02
N VAL A 89 -12.91 6.25 3.52
CA VAL A 89 -13.01 7.65 3.92
C VAL A 89 -14.01 7.84 5.05
N LEU A 90 -13.85 8.92 5.83
CA LEU A 90 -14.79 9.32 6.85
C LEU A 90 -15.91 10.12 6.14
N GLY A 91 -16.95 9.43 5.65
CA GLY A 91 -17.95 9.98 4.74
C GLY A 91 -18.77 11.14 5.30
N GLY A 92 -18.94 11.21 6.62
CA GLY A 92 -19.62 12.32 7.31
C GLY A 92 -18.75 13.55 7.58
N MET A 93 -17.45 13.51 7.21
CA MET A 93 -16.51 14.60 7.37
C MET A 93 -16.15 15.17 5.98
N SER A 94 -15.78 16.44 5.93
CA SER A 94 -15.24 17.08 4.73
C SER A 94 -13.87 16.50 4.34
N CYS A 95 -13.40 16.80 3.15
CA CYS A 95 -12.08 16.36 2.70
C CYS A 95 -10.97 16.87 3.61
N ILE A 96 -11.04 18.11 4.02
CA ILE A 96 -10.02 18.71 4.89
C ILE A 96 -10.03 18.06 6.27
N GLU A 97 -11.20 17.82 6.87
CA GLU A 97 -11.34 17.13 8.17
C GLU A 97 -10.83 15.69 8.11
N ASN A 98 -11.03 14.98 6.99
CA ASN A 98 -10.45 13.66 6.77
C ASN A 98 -8.92 13.68 6.84
N VAL A 99 -8.27 14.69 6.24
CA VAL A 99 -6.81 14.83 6.27
C VAL A 99 -6.33 15.31 7.63
N GLU A 100 -7.02 16.26 8.25
CA GLU A 100 -6.74 16.75 9.61
C GLU A 100 -6.81 15.62 10.65
N ALA A 101 -7.73 14.66 10.50
CA ALA A 101 -7.77 13.46 11.32
C ALA A 101 -6.44 12.66 11.22
N GLY A 102 -5.88 12.53 10.01
CA GLY A 102 -4.55 11.91 9.83
C GLY A 102 -3.45 12.68 10.57
N LEU A 103 -3.46 14.02 10.46
CA LEU A 103 -2.49 14.91 11.13
C LEU A 103 -2.60 14.83 12.66
N ALA A 104 -3.81 14.72 13.19
CA ALA A 104 -4.07 14.63 14.63
C ALA A 104 -3.54 13.32 15.23
N PHE A 105 -3.58 12.21 14.47
CA PHE A 105 -3.12 10.89 14.95
C PHE A 105 -1.65 10.58 14.62
N ARG A 106 -0.96 11.46 13.92
CA ARG A 106 0.46 11.36 13.64
C ARG A 106 1.30 11.41 14.93
N ARG A 107 2.55 10.93 14.87
CA ARG A 107 3.48 10.92 16.02
C ARG A 107 3.71 12.31 16.62
N ASP A 108 3.88 13.34 15.77
CA ASP A 108 4.08 14.74 16.13
C ASP A 108 2.78 15.55 15.98
N HIS A 109 1.68 15.09 16.54
CA HIS A 109 0.34 15.63 16.48
C HIS A 109 0.23 17.08 15.96
N ARG A 110 -0.67 17.35 15.01
CA ARG A 110 -0.89 18.68 14.45
C ARG A 110 -2.35 19.07 14.60
N PHE A 111 -2.58 20.30 15.08
CA PHE A 111 -3.89 20.89 15.31
C PHE A 111 -3.93 22.36 14.88
N GLY A 112 -5.13 22.92 14.73
CA GLY A 112 -5.35 24.34 14.44
C GLY A 112 -4.92 24.77 13.05
N ALA A 113 -4.62 26.06 12.87
CA ALA A 113 -4.33 26.65 11.58
C ALA A 113 -3.17 25.99 10.84
N GLY A 114 -2.14 25.52 11.55
CA GLY A 114 -1.02 24.81 10.95
C GLY A 114 -1.43 23.47 10.35
N ALA A 115 -2.31 22.71 11.02
CA ALA A 115 -2.87 21.48 10.50
C ALA A 115 -3.73 21.72 9.26
N ARG A 116 -4.57 22.76 9.29
CA ARG A 116 -5.41 23.14 8.16
C ARG A 116 -4.60 23.46 6.91
N ASN A 117 -3.53 24.26 7.04
CA ASN A 117 -2.64 24.58 5.92
C ASN A 117 -1.94 23.34 5.36
N GLU A 118 -1.45 22.44 6.23
CA GLU A 118 -0.84 21.18 5.81
C GLU A 118 -1.87 20.28 5.12
N ALA A 119 -3.10 20.21 5.61
CA ALA A 119 -4.18 19.46 4.99
C ALA A 119 -4.53 19.97 3.60
N ILE A 120 -4.63 21.30 3.41
CA ILE A 120 -4.84 21.91 2.08
C ILE A 120 -3.70 21.55 1.13
N ALA A 121 -2.45 21.62 1.57
CA ALA A 121 -1.31 21.24 0.76
C ALA A 121 -1.36 19.76 0.35
N LEU A 122 -1.76 18.86 1.25
CA LEU A 122 -1.93 17.44 0.94
C LEU A 122 -3.08 17.19 -0.03
N LEU A 123 -4.21 17.87 0.12
CA LEU A 123 -5.32 17.80 -0.83
C LEU A 123 -4.90 18.30 -2.21
N THR A 124 -4.17 19.39 -2.30
CA THR A 124 -3.60 19.90 -3.55
C THR A 124 -2.68 18.88 -4.19
N ARG A 125 -1.81 18.26 -3.40
CA ARG A 125 -0.87 17.23 -3.86
C ARG A 125 -1.57 16.01 -4.46
N VAL A 126 -2.74 15.63 -3.97
CA VAL A 126 -3.52 14.53 -4.54
C VAL A 126 -4.53 14.97 -5.60
N GLY A 127 -4.61 16.27 -5.94
CA GLY A 127 -5.48 16.81 -6.99
C GLY A 127 -6.90 17.11 -6.51
N LEU A 128 -7.07 17.42 -5.22
CA LEU A 128 -8.34 17.77 -4.57
C LEU A 128 -8.35 19.23 -4.05
N ALA A 129 -7.58 20.14 -4.66
CA ALA A 129 -7.42 21.52 -4.20
C ALA A 129 -8.74 22.27 -3.98
N GLY A 130 -9.72 22.05 -4.88
CA GLY A 130 -11.03 22.72 -4.84
C GLY A 130 -12.09 22.01 -4.01
N SER A 131 -11.75 20.89 -3.35
CA SER A 131 -12.74 20.03 -2.67
C SER A 131 -12.58 20.03 -1.16
N ALA A 132 -11.85 20.99 -0.57
CA ALA A 132 -11.52 20.99 0.85
C ALA A 132 -12.76 20.86 1.76
N ASP A 133 -13.81 21.62 1.49
CA ASP A 133 -15.03 21.67 2.30
C ASP A 133 -16.14 20.71 1.81
N VAL A 134 -15.88 19.92 0.74
CA VAL A 134 -16.82 18.92 0.22
C VAL A 134 -16.84 17.71 1.14
N LEU A 135 -18.03 17.17 1.44
CA LEU A 135 -18.17 15.95 2.23
C LEU A 135 -17.58 14.74 1.46
N ALA A 136 -16.81 13.92 2.16
CA ALA A 136 -16.11 12.80 1.53
C ALA A 136 -17.06 11.80 0.83
N ARG A 137 -18.30 11.65 1.32
CA ARG A 137 -19.34 10.80 0.69
C ARG A 137 -19.86 11.35 -0.65
N GLU A 138 -19.67 12.64 -0.93
CA GLU A 138 -20.13 13.31 -2.16
C GLU A 138 -19.10 13.26 -3.28
N LEU A 139 -17.89 12.81 -2.96
CA LEU A 139 -16.83 12.64 -3.94
C LEU A 139 -17.10 11.47 -4.87
N THR A 140 -16.60 11.56 -6.10
CA THR A 140 -16.48 10.41 -7.00
C THR A 140 -15.60 9.33 -6.39
N TYR A 141 -15.74 8.09 -6.85
CA TYR A 141 -14.92 6.98 -6.33
C TYR A 141 -13.41 7.24 -6.45
N ILE A 142 -12.97 7.82 -7.58
CA ILE A 142 -11.55 8.17 -7.77
C ILE A 142 -11.11 9.27 -6.80
N ASP A 143 -11.95 10.25 -6.52
CA ASP A 143 -11.62 11.33 -5.60
C ASP A 143 -11.61 10.84 -4.14
N GLN A 144 -12.45 9.85 -3.80
CA GLN A 144 -12.35 9.16 -2.51
C GLN A 144 -11.02 8.41 -2.37
N LYS A 145 -10.52 7.73 -3.43
CA LYS A 145 -9.19 7.12 -3.46
C LYS A 145 -8.07 8.17 -3.26
N ARG A 146 -8.19 9.32 -3.90
CA ARG A 146 -7.27 10.44 -3.74
C ARG A 146 -7.28 10.98 -2.31
N LEU A 147 -8.47 11.12 -1.71
CA LEU A 147 -8.63 11.56 -0.34
C LEU A 147 -8.02 10.56 0.66
N GLU A 148 -8.25 9.27 0.45
CA GLU A 148 -7.63 8.21 1.26
C GLU A 148 -6.10 8.27 1.20
N LEU A 149 -5.54 8.49 0.00
CA LEU A 149 -4.09 8.70 -0.18
C LEU A 149 -3.61 9.95 0.56
N ALA A 150 -4.33 11.09 0.49
CA ALA A 150 -3.97 12.30 1.23
C ALA A 150 -3.94 12.05 2.75
N ARG A 151 -4.92 11.31 3.26
CA ARG A 151 -4.99 10.94 4.68
C ARG A 151 -3.83 10.00 5.08
N ALA A 152 -3.46 9.06 4.22
CA ALA A 152 -2.29 8.20 4.44
C ALA A 152 -0.99 9.02 4.47
N LEU A 153 -0.82 9.98 3.54
CA LEU A 153 0.33 10.88 3.48
C LEU A 153 0.40 11.84 4.68
N ALA A 154 -0.74 12.20 5.28
CA ALA A 154 -0.79 13.02 6.49
C ALA A 154 -0.04 12.41 7.67
N LEU A 155 0.08 11.08 7.72
CA LEU A 155 0.87 10.36 8.72
C LEU A 155 2.39 10.51 8.52
N ARG A 156 2.86 11.12 7.40
CA ARG A 156 4.28 11.22 7.00
C ARG A 156 4.96 9.86 6.99
N PRO A 157 4.43 8.89 6.23
CA PRO A 157 4.96 7.53 6.24
C PRO A 157 6.37 7.47 5.63
N GLN A 158 7.17 6.53 6.13
CA GLN A 158 8.40 6.06 5.49
C GLN A 158 8.08 4.97 4.45
N VAL A 159 7.06 4.15 4.75
CA VAL A 159 6.55 3.10 3.87
C VAL A 159 5.06 3.30 3.64
N LEU A 160 4.65 3.35 2.38
CA LEU A 160 3.26 3.41 1.95
C LEU A 160 2.86 2.09 1.30
N LEU A 161 1.83 1.46 1.84
CA LEU A 161 1.25 0.23 1.30
C LEU A 161 0.03 0.60 0.45
N LEU A 162 0.09 0.35 -0.87
CA LEU A 162 -0.99 0.61 -1.83
C LEU A 162 -1.63 -0.71 -2.25
N ASP A 163 -2.91 -0.90 -1.93
CA ASP A 163 -3.66 -2.11 -2.23
C ASP A 163 -4.68 -1.84 -3.34
N GLU A 164 -4.32 -2.24 -4.58
CA GLU A 164 -5.12 -2.06 -5.80
C GLU A 164 -5.59 -0.61 -6.01
N TRP A 165 -4.71 0.34 -5.70
CA TRP A 165 -5.08 1.76 -5.73
C TRP A 165 -5.35 2.26 -7.15
N LEU A 166 -4.74 1.66 -8.18
CA LEU A 166 -4.92 2.00 -9.60
C LEU A 166 -6.03 1.18 -10.28
N ALA A 167 -6.61 0.19 -9.59
CA ALA A 167 -7.68 -0.64 -10.16
C ALA A 167 -8.95 0.17 -10.40
N GLY A 168 -9.63 -0.13 -11.53
CA GLY A 168 -10.90 0.49 -11.90
C GLY A 168 -10.79 1.91 -12.47
N LEU A 169 -9.57 2.41 -12.73
CA LEU A 169 -9.33 3.71 -13.35
C LEU A 169 -9.45 3.64 -14.87
N ASN A 170 -9.99 4.68 -15.48
CA ASN A 170 -9.90 4.83 -16.94
C ASN A 170 -8.45 5.14 -17.37
N PRO A 171 -8.10 5.03 -18.68
CA PRO A 171 -6.72 5.22 -19.14
C PRO A 171 -6.09 6.56 -18.73
N THR A 172 -6.84 7.65 -18.75
CA THR A 172 -6.36 8.98 -18.37
C THR A 172 -6.08 9.06 -16.86
N GLU A 173 -7.00 8.56 -16.05
CA GLU A 173 -6.86 8.49 -14.59
C GLU A 173 -5.70 7.59 -14.18
N LEU A 174 -5.51 6.46 -14.88
CA LEU A 174 -4.40 5.55 -14.67
C LEU A 174 -3.05 6.24 -14.87
N GLN A 175 -2.89 7.00 -15.98
CA GLN A 175 -1.67 7.76 -16.24
C GLN A 175 -1.41 8.82 -15.17
N GLN A 176 -2.47 9.52 -14.72
CA GLN A 176 -2.36 10.47 -13.61
C GLN A 176 -1.96 9.77 -12.30
N GLY A 177 -2.52 8.59 -12.02
CA GLY A 177 -2.18 7.79 -10.86
C GLY A 177 -0.71 7.32 -10.89
N ILE A 178 -0.24 6.80 -12.03
CA ILE A 178 1.15 6.41 -12.23
C ILE A 178 2.09 7.61 -12.01
N LYS A 179 1.78 8.77 -12.61
CA LYS A 179 2.57 10.00 -12.41
C LYS A 179 2.66 10.36 -10.93
N ARG A 180 1.55 10.29 -10.20
CA ARG A 180 1.48 10.62 -8.77
C ARG A 180 2.34 9.69 -7.92
N ILE A 181 2.29 8.38 -8.17
CA ILE A 181 3.13 7.41 -7.47
C ILE A 181 4.62 7.67 -7.75
N ARG A 182 4.98 8.00 -9.00
CA ARG A 182 6.36 8.40 -9.35
C ARG A 182 6.81 9.65 -8.59
N GLU A 183 5.97 10.66 -8.49
CA GLU A 183 6.26 11.88 -7.72
C GLU A 183 6.47 11.57 -6.23
N LEU A 184 5.68 10.67 -5.64
CA LEU A 184 5.89 10.21 -4.28
C LEU A 184 7.23 9.50 -4.10
N ARG A 185 7.59 8.61 -5.04
CA ARG A 185 8.89 7.92 -5.07
C ARG A 185 10.05 8.91 -5.15
N THR A 186 10.00 9.91 -6.04
CA THR A 186 11.07 10.91 -6.20
C THR A 186 11.26 11.77 -4.97
N GLN A 187 10.26 11.86 -4.09
CA GLN A 187 10.34 12.50 -2.78
C GLN A 187 10.89 11.59 -1.68
N GLY A 188 11.37 10.38 -2.05
CA GLY A 188 12.00 9.43 -1.13
C GLY A 188 11.04 8.48 -0.44
N LEU A 189 9.74 8.48 -0.80
CA LEU A 189 8.78 7.55 -0.21
C LEU A 189 9.01 6.13 -0.72
N THR A 190 9.09 5.17 0.20
CA THR A 190 9.14 3.74 -0.12
C THR A 190 7.72 3.21 -0.26
N ILE A 191 7.46 2.42 -1.30
CA ILE A 191 6.11 1.98 -1.62
C ILE A 191 6.09 0.46 -1.84
N VAL A 192 5.13 -0.21 -1.23
CA VAL A 192 4.76 -1.60 -1.58
C VAL A 192 3.41 -1.56 -2.26
N LEU A 193 3.36 -2.05 -3.48
CA LEU A 193 2.20 -1.94 -4.38
C LEU A 193 1.62 -3.32 -4.67
N ILE A 194 0.34 -3.56 -4.38
CA ILE A 194 -0.43 -4.66 -4.97
C ILE A 194 -1.20 -4.11 -6.14
N GLU A 195 -1.02 -4.67 -7.33
CA GLU A 195 -1.73 -4.26 -8.54
C GLU A 195 -1.94 -5.42 -9.50
N HIS A 196 -3.01 -5.29 -10.30
CA HIS A 196 -3.32 -6.23 -11.39
C HIS A 196 -3.12 -5.57 -12.76
N VAL A 197 -2.93 -4.23 -12.81
CA VAL A 197 -2.68 -3.48 -14.03
C VAL A 197 -1.20 -3.59 -14.38
N MET A 198 -0.83 -4.55 -15.22
CA MET A 198 0.58 -4.87 -15.53
C MET A 198 1.34 -3.69 -16.13
N ASP A 199 0.68 -2.81 -16.88
CA ASP A 199 1.32 -1.60 -17.42
C ASP A 199 1.76 -0.64 -16.30
N ALA A 200 0.95 -0.51 -15.24
CA ALA A 200 1.32 0.27 -14.07
C ALA A 200 2.49 -0.39 -13.30
N VAL A 201 2.45 -1.71 -13.12
CA VAL A 201 3.52 -2.47 -12.48
C VAL A 201 4.85 -2.27 -13.22
N ARG A 202 4.86 -2.47 -14.55
CA ARG A 202 6.06 -2.27 -15.40
C ARG A 202 6.56 -0.82 -15.40
N ALA A 203 5.64 0.15 -15.25
CA ALA A 203 5.96 1.57 -15.27
C ALA A 203 6.51 2.10 -13.94
N LEU A 204 6.17 1.45 -12.82
CA LEU A 204 6.44 1.93 -11.46
C LEU A 204 7.47 1.10 -10.71
N CYS A 205 7.49 -0.21 -10.92
CA CYS A 205 8.20 -1.15 -10.05
C CYS A 205 9.42 -1.73 -10.77
N ASP A 206 10.60 -1.49 -10.21
CA ASP A 206 11.84 -2.10 -10.71
C ASP A 206 11.96 -3.56 -10.27
N ARG A 207 11.45 -3.88 -9.07
CA ARG A 207 11.42 -5.23 -8.50
C ARG A 207 10.00 -5.67 -8.14
N CYS A 208 9.79 -6.98 -8.19
CA CYS A 208 8.57 -7.59 -7.70
C CYS A 208 8.84 -8.86 -6.90
N VAL A 209 7.89 -9.16 -6.01
CA VAL A 209 7.73 -10.44 -5.32
C VAL A 209 6.43 -11.04 -5.80
N VAL A 210 6.48 -12.25 -6.34
CA VAL A 210 5.30 -12.99 -6.79
C VAL A 210 4.94 -14.04 -5.76
N MET A 211 3.68 -14.03 -5.32
CA MET A 211 3.13 -15.02 -4.41
C MET A 211 2.22 -16.00 -5.15
N ALA A 212 2.29 -17.27 -4.77
CA ALA A 212 1.34 -18.31 -5.15
C ALA A 212 1.05 -19.20 -3.95
N SER A 213 -0.22 -19.54 -3.71
CA SER A 213 -0.66 -20.43 -2.62
C SER A 213 -0.07 -20.07 -1.24
N GLY A 214 -0.01 -18.76 -0.92
CA GLY A 214 0.49 -18.26 0.36
C GLY A 214 2.01 -18.12 0.47
N ALA A 215 2.79 -18.64 -0.48
CA ALA A 215 4.25 -18.63 -0.46
C ALA A 215 4.84 -17.70 -1.54
N LYS A 216 6.12 -17.32 -1.36
CA LYS A 216 6.87 -16.62 -2.39
C LYS A 216 7.26 -17.61 -3.52
N LEU A 217 6.77 -17.32 -4.73
CA LEU A 217 7.11 -18.12 -5.94
C LEU A 217 8.39 -17.57 -6.59
N ALA A 218 8.48 -16.27 -6.76
CA ALA A 218 9.60 -15.62 -7.43
C ALA A 218 9.87 -14.23 -6.86
N GLU A 219 11.09 -13.75 -7.01
CA GLU A 219 11.52 -12.39 -6.66
C GLU A 219 12.63 -11.92 -7.58
N GLY A 220 12.67 -10.63 -7.89
CA GLY A 220 13.73 -10.01 -8.68
C GLY A 220 13.25 -8.86 -9.54
N ASP A 221 14.02 -8.54 -10.60
CA ASP A 221 13.65 -7.54 -11.60
C ASP A 221 12.28 -7.86 -12.20
N THR A 222 11.42 -6.85 -12.26
CA THR A 222 10.01 -7.02 -12.63
C THR A 222 9.84 -7.64 -14.02
N ARG A 223 10.64 -7.23 -15.02
CA ARG A 223 10.51 -7.74 -16.38
C ARG A 223 10.94 -9.20 -16.46
N SER A 224 12.07 -9.49 -15.82
CA SER A 224 12.64 -10.84 -15.80
C SER A 224 11.75 -11.84 -15.06
N VAL A 225 11.18 -11.42 -13.92
CA VAL A 225 10.29 -12.27 -13.10
C VAL A 225 8.98 -12.55 -13.82
N LEU A 226 8.37 -11.53 -14.45
CA LEU A 226 7.10 -11.70 -15.18
C LEU A 226 7.23 -12.54 -16.47
N ALA A 227 8.44 -12.74 -16.96
CA ALA A 227 8.71 -13.61 -18.13
C ALA A 227 9.01 -15.07 -17.75
N ARG A 228 9.04 -15.44 -16.46
CA ARG A 228 9.31 -16.82 -16.03
C ARG A 228 8.09 -17.71 -16.27
N ASP A 229 8.32 -18.90 -16.82
CA ASP A 229 7.25 -19.87 -17.10
C ASP A 229 6.43 -20.23 -15.86
N GLU A 230 7.07 -20.38 -14.70
CA GLU A 230 6.41 -20.65 -13.42
C GLU A 230 5.47 -19.54 -12.99
N VAL A 231 5.83 -18.28 -13.27
CA VAL A 231 4.99 -17.10 -12.96
C VAL A 231 3.82 -17.03 -13.94
N ILE A 232 4.07 -17.21 -15.22
CA ILE A 232 3.03 -17.25 -16.26
C ILE A 232 2.02 -18.36 -15.96
N ALA A 233 2.48 -19.57 -15.63
CA ALA A 233 1.63 -20.69 -15.26
C ALA A 233 0.78 -20.41 -14.03
N ALA A 234 1.34 -19.72 -13.01
CA ALA A 234 0.59 -19.36 -11.80
C ALA A 234 -0.55 -18.37 -12.08
N TYR A 235 -0.43 -17.48 -13.09
CA TYR A 235 -1.49 -16.55 -13.49
C TYR A 235 -2.53 -17.17 -14.43
N LEU A 236 -2.10 -18.07 -15.31
CA LEU A 236 -3.01 -18.73 -16.27
C LEU A 236 -3.79 -19.89 -15.64
N GLY A 237 -3.41 -20.34 -14.45
CA GLY A 237 -3.80 -21.62 -13.87
C GLY A 237 -3.00 -22.75 -14.51
N ALA A 238 -2.61 -23.76 -13.72
CA ALA A 238 -2.02 -24.96 -14.29
C ALA A 238 -3.05 -25.57 -15.26
N PRO A 239 -2.66 -26.01 -16.48
CA PRO A 239 -3.57 -26.79 -17.29
C PRO A 239 -4.01 -27.99 -16.44
N TYR A 240 -5.31 -28.23 -16.39
CA TYR A 240 -5.87 -29.40 -15.72
C TYR A 240 -5.20 -30.62 -16.36
N ALA A 241 -4.35 -31.31 -15.58
CA ALA A 241 -3.81 -32.61 -15.94
C ALA A 241 -4.83 -33.69 -15.67
#